data_65610194e1ca7167c05d3a9766e056a6
#
_entry.id   65610194e1ca7167c05d3a9766e056a6
#
_cell.length_a   1.000
_cell.length_b   1.000
_cell.length_c   1.000
_cell.angle_alpha   90.00
_cell.angle_beta   90.00
_cell.angle_gamma   90.00
#
_symmetry.space_group_name_H-M   'P 1'
#
loop_
_entity.id
_entity.type
_entity.pdbx_description
1 polymer ?
#
loop_
_entity_poly.entity_id
_entity_poly.type
_entity_poly.pdbx_seq_one_letter_code
_entity_poly.pdbx_strand_id
1 'polypeptide(L)'
;MDKVTEDDGSLSFLNIKRDENNRSFNCGETTQSKIVNTTFWVVDFLEDVPTRFSKAKGTKGQTLVKIKPERDSPEKDAKKFFTGSSDILYVLKKIKEMDKFPRKVTLRGSNNRYYFE
;
A
#
# COMPACT_ATOMS: atom_id res chain seq x y z
N MET A 1 -12.85 18.17 -21.23
CA MET A 1 -12.55 18.82 -21.22
C MET A 1 -12.41 19.11 -21.01
N ASP A 2 -12.07 18.50 -20.80
CA ASP A 2 -11.62 19.07 -20.67
C ASP A 2 -11.61 18.96 -20.40
N LYS A 3 -11.19 18.35 -20.36
CA LYS A 3 -10.77 18.68 -20.25
C LYS A 3 -10.71 18.53 -20.03
N VAL A 4 -10.58 17.97 -20.15
CA VAL A 4 -10.19 18.28 -20.01
C VAL A 4 -10.17 17.90 -19.81
N THR A 5 -10.01 17.43 -19.86
CA THR A 5 -9.72 17.64 -19.82
C THR A 5 -9.83 17.22 -19.69
N GLU A 6 -9.72 16.82 -19.82
CA GLU A 6 -9.60 16.97 -19.85
C GLU A 6 -9.87 16.57 -19.66
N ASP A 7 -9.80 16.10 -19.89
CA ASP A 7 -9.79 16.22 -19.69
C ASP A 7 -10.11 15.48 -19.58
N ASP A 8 -9.95 15.00 -19.77
CA ASP A 8 -10.26 14.69 -19.41
C ASP A 8 -10.64 14.67 -19.12
N GLY A 9 -10.37 14.84 -19.15
CA GLY A 9 -10.38 15.33 -18.55
C GLY A 9 -10.57 15.33 -17.92
N SER A 10 -10.04 15.07 -18.29
CA SER A 10 -10.49 14.65 -17.20
C SER A 10 -10.45 15.21 -15.95
N LEU A 11 -11.09 14.75 -15.15
CA LEU A 11 -11.12 15.29 -13.82
C LEU A 11 -10.31 14.48 -12.84
N SER A 12 -9.66 13.47 -13.32
CA SER A 12 -8.83 12.63 -12.45
C SER A 12 -7.73 13.42 -11.77
N PHE A 13 -7.24 14.45 -12.41
CA PHE A 13 -6.22 15.28 -11.78
C PHE A 13 -6.77 16.08 -10.58
N LEU A 14 -8.05 16.34 -10.59
CA LEU A 14 -8.68 16.98 -9.44
C LEU A 14 -8.78 16.05 -8.27
N ASN A 15 -9.02 14.78 -8.55
CA ASN A 15 -9.04 13.77 -7.51
C ASN A 15 -7.71 13.65 -6.80
N ILE A 16 -6.64 13.82 -7.52
CA ILE A 16 -5.30 13.75 -6.93
C ILE A 16 -5.17 14.77 -5.81
N LYS A 17 -5.66 15.98 -6.05
CA LYS A 17 -5.54 17.03 -5.06
C LYS A 17 -6.37 16.73 -3.82
N ARG A 18 -7.59 16.25 -4.02
CA ARG A 18 -8.45 15.91 -2.89
C ARG A 18 -7.91 14.73 -2.11
N ASP A 19 -7.23 13.84 -2.81
CA ASP A 19 -6.75 12.60 -2.23
C ASP A 19 -5.45 12.76 -1.49
N GLU A 20 -4.96 13.98 -1.36
CA GLU A 20 -3.78 14.23 -0.58
C GLU A 20 -3.91 13.69 0.84
N ASN A 21 -5.13 13.77 1.39
CA ASN A 21 -5.43 13.27 2.73
C ASN A 21 -6.05 11.87 2.71
N ASN A 22 -6.25 11.32 1.52
CA ASN A 22 -6.86 9.99 1.37
C ASN A 22 -6.04 9.18 0.38
N ARG A 23 -4.73 9.24 0.50
CA ARG A 23 -3.84 8.52 -0.40
C ARG A 23 -4.11 7.03 -0.36
N SER A 24 -4.11 6.42 -1.53
CA SER A 24 -4.38 5.01 -1.64
C SER A 24 -3.93 4.50 -2.99
N PHE A 25 -3.90 3.18 -3.13
CA PHE A 25 -3.67 2.54 -4.42
C PHE A 25 -5.00 2.13 -5.00
N ASN A 26 -5.12 2.24 -6.31
CA ASN A 26 -6.34 1.85 -7.01
C ASN A 26 -6.30 0.37 -7.35
N CYS A 27 -6.54 -0.47 -6.35
CA CYS A 27 -6.49 -1.92 -6.51
C CYS A 27 -7.34 -2.57 -5.43
N GLY A 28 -7.48 -3.89 -5.50
CA GLY A 28 -8.23 -4.65 -4.51
C GLY A 28 -7.57 -4.59 -3.14
N GLU A 29 -8.28 -5.03 -2.13
CA GLU A 29 -7.82 -5.01 -0.74
C GLU A 29 -7.70 -6.40 -0.16
N THR A 30 -6.77 -6.56 0.77
CA THR A 30 -6.65 -7.76 1.57
C THR A 30 -6.24 -7.35 2.98
N THR A 31 -5.96 -8.31 3.84
CA THR A 31 -5.54 -8.04 5.21
C THR A 31 -4.35 -8.91 5.55
N GLN A 32 -3.59 -8.50 6.57
CA GLN A 32 -2.43 -9.26 7.01
C GLN A 32 -2.81 -10.68 7.40
N SER A 33 -3.94 -10.85 8.06
CA SER A 33 -4.37 -12.17 8.51
C SER A 33 -4.68 -13.11 7.36
N LYS A 34 -5.06 -12.56 6.20
CA LYS A 34 -5.37 -13.38 5.02
C LYS A 34 -4.13 -13.79 4.25
N ILE A 35 -3.05 -13.04 4.36
CA ILE A 35 -1.85 -13.29 3.57
C ILE A 35 -0.64 -13.71 4.39
N VAL A 36 -0.81 -13.87 5.71
CA VAL A 36 0.27 -14.33 6.57
C VAL A 36 0.69 -15.74 6.13
N ASN A 37 1.99 -15.98 6.17
CA ASN A 37 2.62 -17.23 5.72
C ASN A 37 2.49 -17.47 4.22
N THR A 38 2.29 -16.40 3.45
CA THR A 38 2.33 -16.49 1.99
C THR A 38 3.45 -15.61 1.45
N THR A 39 3.86 -15.91 0.23
CA THR A 39 4.91 -15.17 -0.47
C THR A 39 4.29 -14.37 -1.59
N PHE A 40 4.73 -13.12 -1.73
CA PHE A 40 4.21 -12.22 -2.76
C PHE A 40 5.26 -11.17 -3.10
N TRP A 41 4.95 -10.32 -4.07
CA TRP A 41 5.86 -9.26 -4.50
C TRP A 41 5.32 -7.93 -4.02
N VAL A 42 6.16 -7.18 -3.29
CA VAL A 42 5.83 -5.82 -2.88
C VAL A 42 6.19 -4.88 -4.02
N VAL A 43 5.22 -4.06 -4.43
CA VAL A 43 5.38 -3.15 -5.55
C VAL A 43 5.68 -1.73 -5.08
N ASP A 44 4.99 -1.29 -4.02
CA ASP A 44 5.15 0.06 -3.51
C ASP A 44 4.47 0.15 -2.15
N PHE A 45 4.65 1.29 -1.48
CA PHE A 45 3.98 1.52 -0.20
C PHE A 45 3.81 3.03 0.04
N LEU A 46 2.89 3.36 0.92
CA LEU A 46 2.63 4.72 1.36
C LEU A 46 2.65 4.75 2.88
N GLU A 47 3.34 5.74 3.45
CA GLU A 47 3.41 5.89 4.90
C GLU A 47 2.31 6.80 5.41
N ASP A 48 1.93 6.59 6.66
CA ASP A 48 1.05 7.48 7.40
C ASP A 48 -0.24 7.76 6.64
N VAL A 49 -0.86 6.71 6.12
CA VAL A 49 -2.13 6.82 5.43
C VAL A 49 -3.25 6.78 6.47
N PRO A 50 -4.12 7.79 6.50
CA PRO A 50 -5.20 7.81 7.49
C PRO A 50 -6.13 6.61 7.33
N THR A 51 -6.49 6.02 8.45
CA THR A 51 -7.50 4.99 8.49
C THR A 51 -8.71 5.58 9.20
N ARG A 52 -9.83 4.89 9.11
CA ARG A 52 -11.03 5.30 9.82
C ARG A 52 -10.76 5.44 11.33
N PHE A 53 -9.96 4.53 11.86
CA PHE A 53 -9.67 4.52 13.29
C PHE A 53 -8.69 5.61 13.68
N SER A 54 -7.65 5.83 12.91
CA SER A 54 -6.67 6.86 13.21
C SER A 54 -7.30 8.24 13.12
N LYS A 55 -8.20 8.43 12.16
CA LYS A 55 -8.89 9.70 11.98
C LYS A 55 -9.77 10.01 13.20
N ALA A 56 -10.52 9.00 13.65
CA ALA A 56 -11.43 9.17 14.76
C ALA A 56 -10.71 9.45 16.08
N LYS A 57 -9.51 8.92 16.24
CA LYS A 57 -8.75 9.05 17.48
C LYS A 57 -7.66 10.10 17.41
N GLY A 58 -7.50 10.75 16.26
CA GLY A 58 -6.44 11.72 16.08
C GLY A 58 -5.05 11.12 16.10
N THR A 59 -4.95 9.82 15.83
CA THR A 59 -3.67 9.12 15.84
C THR A 59 -3.09 9.08 14.43
N LYS A 60 -1.82 8.69 14.36
CA LYS A 60 -1.13 8.52 13.09
C LYS A 60 -1.82 7.48 12.22
N GLY A 61 -1.70 7.62 10.92
CA GLY A 61 -2.16 6.61 9.99
C GLY A 61 -1.27 5.37 10.01
N GLN A 62 -1.59 4.44 9.13
CA GLN A 62 -0.82 3.21 9.00
C GLN A 62 -0.11 3.18 7.66
N THR A 63 0.76 2.19 7.50
CA THR A 63 1.45 1.97 6.24
C THR A 63 0.53 1.17 5.32
N LEU A 64 0.36 1.65 4.09
CA LEU A 64 -0.43 0.96 3.08
C LEU A 64 0.52 0.34 2.08
N VAL A 65 0.41 -0.96 1.87
CA VAL A 65 1.35 -1.72 1.03
C VAL A 65 0.62 -2.28 -0.17
N LYS A 66 1.20 -2.09 -1.36
CA LYS A 66 0.67 -2.65 -2.60
C LYS A 66 1.49 -3.88 -2.98
N ILE A 67 0.79 -4.98 -3.24
CA ILE A 67 1.44 -6.27 -3.54
C ILE A 67 0.83 -6.91 -4.77
N LYS A 68 1.57 -7.85 -5.34
CA LYS A 68 1.12 -8.69 -6.45
C LYS A 68 1.52 -10.14 -6.17
N PRO A 69 0.74 -11.13 -6.67
CA PRO A 69 1.12 -12.54 -6.46
C PRO A 69 2.43 -12.90 -7.12
N GLU A 70 2.67 -12.36 -8.31
CA GLU A 70 3.91 -12.58 -9.05
C GLU A 70 4.45 -11.25 -9.53
N ARG A 71 5.73 -11.22 -9.83
CA ARG A 71 6.38 -9.97 -10.24
C ARG A 71 5.68 -9.31 -11.42
N ASP A 72 5.30 -10.10 -12.40
CA ASP A 72 4.74 -9.61 -13.65
C ASP A 72 3.22 -9.73 -13.71
N SER A 73 2.57 -9.91 -12.56
CA SER A 73 1.11 -9.99 -12.51
C SER A 73 0.48 -8.70 -13.02
N PRO A 74 -0.66 -8.79 -13.72
CA PRO A 74 -1.34 -7.58 -14.18
C PRO A 74 -1.89 -6.78 -13.01
N GLU A 75 -2.14 -5.50 -13.25
CA GLU A 75 -2.65 -4.60 -12.22
C GLU A 75 -3.96 -5.08 -11.60
N LYS A 76 -4.76 -5.80 -12.36
CA LYS A 76 -6.03 -6.31 -11.83
C LYS A 76 -5.83 -7.30 -10.70
N ASP A 77 -4.65 -7.92 -10.61
CA ASP A 77 -4.35 -8.88 -9.56
C ASP A 77 -3.64 -8.25 -8.37
N ALA A 78 -3.36 -6.96 -8.45
CA ALA A 78 -2.73 -6.24 -7.34
C ALA A 78 -3.70 -6.10 -6.18
N LYS A 79 -3.14 -6.09 -4.96
CA LYS A 79 -3.92 -5.89 -3.75
C LYS A 79 -3.15 -4.98 -2.82
N LYS A 80 -3.87 -4.38 -1.89
CA LYS A 80 -3.27 -3.52 -0.89
C LYS A 80 -3.71 -3.96 0.49
N PHE A 81 -2.87 -3.71 1.49
CA PHE A 81 -3.23 -3.99 2.87
C PHE A 81 -2.60 -2.96 3.78
N PHE A 82 -3.25 -2.72 4.91
CA PHE A 82 -2.72 -1.83 5.94
C PHE A 82 -1.91 -2.62 6.96
N THR A 83 -0.84 -2.02 7.45
CA THR A 83 -0.07 -2.60 8.54
C THR A 83 0.41 -1.49 9.47
N GLY A 84 0.37 -1.79 10.78
CA GLY A 84 0.97 -0.91 11.78
C GLY A 84 2.34 -1.40 12.23
N SER A 85 2.88 -2.42 11.58
CA SER A 85 4.16 -3.01 11.98
C SER A 85 5.33 -2.09 11.65
N SER A 86 6.09 -1.73 12.67
CA SER A 86 7.30 -0.94 12.48
C SER A 86 8.39 -1.76 11.78
N ASP A 87 8.42 -3.07 11.99
CA ASP A 87 9.38 -3.95 11.33
C ASP A 87 9.15 -3.96 9.82
N ILE A 88 7.89 -4.07 9.39
CA ILE A 88 7.55 -4.05 7.98
C ILE A 88 7.91 -2.70 7.37
N LEU A 89 7.56 -1.62 8.04
CA LEU A 89 7.86 -0.28 7.54
C LEU A 89 9.37 -0.07 7.39
N TYR A 90 10.14 -0.54 8.35
CA TYR A 90 11.60 -0.43 8.28
C TYR A 90 12.14 -1.13 7.02
N VAL A 91 11.66 -2.35 6.76
CA VAL A 91 12.11 -3.12 5.59
C VAL A 91 11.69 -2.41 4.30
N LEU A 92 10.45 -1.93 4.25
CA LEU A 92 9.96 -1.23 3.06
C LEU A 92 10.79 0.01 2.74
N LYS A 93 11.14 0.78 3.77
CA LYS A 93 11.95 1.98 3.58
C LYS A 93 13.34 1.63 3.09
N LYS A 94 13.91 0.54 3.58
CA LYS A 94 15.22 0.09 3.11
C LYS A 94 15.18 -0.35 1.66
N ILE A 95 14.15 -1.09 1.28
CA ILE A 95 14.00 -1.52 -0.11
C ILE A 95 13.86 -0.32 -1.04
N LYS A 96 13.10 0.68 -0.61
CA LYS A 96 12.92 1.89 -1.41
C LYS A 96 14.20 2.68 -1.54
N GLU A 97 14.96 2.82 -0.44
CA GLU A 97 16.25 3.50 -0.46
C GLU A 97 17.20 2.88 -1.47
N MET A 98 17.16 1.55 -1.59
CA MET A 98 18.03 0.81 -2.49
C MET A 98 17.45 0.65 -3.88
N ASP A 99 16.24 1.19 -4.10
CA ASP A 99 15.54 1.13 -5.38
C ASP A 99 15.38 -0.32 -5.86
N LYS A 100 14.92 -1.17 -4.96
CA LYS A 100 14.80 -2.60 -5.24
C LYS A 100 13.36 -3.11 -5.35
N PHE A 101 12.38 -2.24 -5.51
CA PHE A 101 11.02 -2.66 -5.82
C PHE A 101 10.91 -3.01 -7.31
N PRO A 102 10.10 -3.98 -7.69
CA PRO A 102 9.36 -4.90 -6.81
C PRO A 102 10.27 -5.91 -6.15
N ARG A 103 9.87 -6.37 -4.95
CA ARG A 103 10.69 -7.29 -4.16
C ARG A 103 9.83 -8.41 -3.59
N LYS A 104 10.34 -9.62 -3.70
CA LYS A 104 9.65 -10.80 -3.21
C LYS A 104 9.88 -10.94 -1.71
N VAL A 105 8.80 -11.13 -0.97
CA VAL A 105 8.85 -11.29 0.49
C VAL A 105 7.84 -12.33 0.94
N THR A 106 8.02 -12.85 2.14
CA THR A 106 7.05 -13.71 2.79
C THR A 106 6.58 -12.99 4.05
N LEU A 107 5.27 -12.90 4.24
CA LEU A 107 4.73 -12.29 5.45
C LEU A 107 4.64 -13.34 6.54
N ARG A 108 5.26 -13.04 7.68
CA ARG A 108 5.22 -13.92 8.85
C ARG A 108 4.55 -13.21 10.02
N GLY A 109 3.96 -14.00 10.90
CA GLY A 109 3.36 -13.47 12.11
C GLY A 109 3.82 -14.29 13.30
N SER A 110 4.17 -13.61 14.40
CA SER A 110 4.64 -14.25 15.62
C SER A 110 4.40 -13.32 16.79
N ASN A 111 3.79 -13.83 17.86
CA ASN A 111 3.57 -13.07 19.09
C ASN A 111 2.88 -11.72 18.83
N ASN A 112 1.83 -11.74 18.03
CA ASN A 112 1.06 -10.56 17.66
C ASN A 112 1.85 -9.52 16.86
N ARG A 113 2.92 -9.96 16.21
CA ARG A 113 3.75 -9.11 15.36
C ARG A 113 3.78 -9.67 13.95
N TYR A 114 3.85 -8.77 13.00
CA TYR A 114 4.02 -9.13 11.59
C TYR A 114 5.37 -8.61 11.11
N TYR A 115 6.01 -9.39 10.26
CA TYR A 115 7.31 -9.00 9.69
C TYR A 115 7.50 -9.68 8.34
N PHE A 116 8.38 -9.12 7.52
CA PHE A 116 8.75 -9.70 6.23
C PHE A 116 9.99 -10.57 6.38
N GLU A 117 9.97 -11.67 5.66
CA GLU A 117 11.08 -12.59 5.65
C GLU A 117 11.64 -12.78 4.24
#